data_b16bca701ffc50229a55c008dc1cdef7
#
_entry.id   b16bca701ffc50229a55c008dc1cdef7
#
_cell.length_a   1.000
_cell.length_b   1.000
_cell.length_c   1.000
_cell.angle_alpha   90.00
_cell.angle_beta   90.00
_cell.angle_gamma   90.00
#
_symmetry.space_group_name_H-M   'P 1'
#
loop_
_entity.id
_entity.type
_entity.pdbx_description
1 polymer ?
#
loop_
_entity_poly.entity_id
_entity_poly.type
_entity_poly.pdbx_seq_one_letter_code
_entity_poly.pdbx_strand_id
1 'polypeptide(L)'
;WSSDVCSSDLRGKELGKKIGLMGAAISDYPYIDELVTFIRDQGLGFSCASLRADSITPAIVKGLAESGQKTITLAPEAGSKRMRDIINKGITEEHLLKSIDLATEAGIRHVRMYIMVGLPMETDADIEGIVEMTRRVQDHMKDIGNTSRITLSINPFIPKPLTPFQWMAMTDKKVVEKRLAFLKKALKDKQIELLIEPLRSAYIQGVLSRGDRRVGQLLAKACEYGGVKGWKRAAKELHFDIDGFLYDQRPIDAVLPWDT
;
A
#
# COMPACT_ATOMS: atom_id res chain seq x y z
N TRP A 1 21.48 20.01 -3.06
CA TRP A 1 20.07 20.42 -2.92
C TRP A 1 20.03 21.91 -3.07
N SER A 2 19.29 22.38 -4.06
CA SER A 2 19.20 23.79 -4.39
C SER A 2 18.26 24.55 -3.45
N SER A 3 18.37 25.88 -3.47
CA SER A 3 17.51 26.84 -2.77
C SER A 3 15.98 26.64 -2.96
N ASP A 4 15.57 25.74 -3.85
CA ASP A 4 14.15 25.53 -4.19
C ASP A 4 13.36 24.76 -3.12
N VAL A 5 14.02 23.91 -2.32
CA VAL A 5 13.38 23.22 -1.18
C VAL A 5 13.04 24.26 -0.10
N CYS A 6 13.92 25.21 0.14
CA CYS A 6 13.69 26.27 1.12
C CYS A 6 12.52 27.21 0.73
N SER A 7 12.27 27.42 -0.56
CA SER A 7 11.16 28.30 -1.00
C SER A 7 9.79 27.68 -0.80
N SER A 8 9.63 26.36 -1.03
CA SER A 8 8.36 25.66 -0.78
C SER A 8 8.07 25.51 0.71
N ASP A 9 9.09 25.34 1.55
CA ASP A 9 8.96 25.27 3.00
C ASP A 9 8.52 26.60 3.61
N LEU A 10 9.14 27.70 3.17
CA LEU A 10 8.74 29.07 3.56
C LEU A 10 7.30 29.36 3.11
N ARG A 11 6.91 28.90 1.91
CA ARG A 11 5.55 29.05 1.41
C ARG A 11 4.53 28.24 2.24
N GLY A 12 4.90 27.06 2.73
CA GLY A 12 4.09 26.27 3.67
C GLY A 12 3.77 27.03 4.95
N LYS A 13 4.77 27.76 5.49
CA LYS A 13 4.60 28.60 6.67
C LYS A 13 3.65 29.78 6.43
N GLU A 14 3.82 30.51 5.34
CA GLU A 14 2.93 31.59 4.94
C GLU A 14 1.47 31.13 4.76
N LEU A 15 1.26 29.93 4.24
CA LEU A 15 -0.05 29.35 4.01
C LEU A 15 -0.66 28.67 5.23
N GLY A 16 0.09 28.54 6.33
CA GLY A 16 -0.33 27.80 7.54
C GLY A 16 -0.63 26.33 7.24
N LYS A 17 0.09 25.67 6.31
CA LYS A 17 -0.14 24.30 5.85
C LYS A 17 0.98 23.37 6.31
N LYS A 18 0.63 22.10 6.50
CA LYS A 18 1.60 21.03 6.68
C LYS A 18 2.28 20.68 5.37
N ILE A 19 3.55 20.28 5.44
CA ILE A 19 4.30 19.80 4.29
C ILE A 19 4.00 18.32 4.09
N GLY A 20 3.55 17.93 2.90
CA GLY A 20 3.40 16.52 2.52
C GLY A 20 4.72 15.97 1.98
N LEU A 21 5.39 15.10 2.73
CA LEU A 21 6.55 14.37 2.20
C LEU A 21 6.06 13.21 1.35
N MET A 22 6.37 13.24 0.06
CA MET A 22 5.91 12.25 -0.92
C MET A 22 7.09 11.62 -1.64
N GLY A 23 7.05 10.30 -1.79
CA GLY A 23 8.06 9.52 -2.49
C GLY A 23 7.79 8.02 -2.31
N ALA A 24 8.49 7.18 -3.07
CA ALA A 24 8.35 5.73 -3.01
C ALA A 24 8.81 5.15 -1.65
N ALA A 25 9.83 5.76 -1.06
CA ALA A 25 10.38 5.37 0.23
C ALA A 25 11.01 6.60 0.93
N ILE A 26 10.17 7.43 1.52
CA ILE A 26 10.61 8.69 2.15
C ILE A 26 11.63 8.45 3.26
N SER A 27 11.43 7.42 4.07
CA SER A 27 12.32 7.07 5.18
C SER A 27 13.69 6.53 4.74
N ASP A 28 13.87 6.20 3.44
CA ASP A 28 15.17 5.76 2.91
C ASP A 28 16.07 6.94 2.48
N TYR A 29 15.55 8.17 2.56
CA TYR A 29 16.34 9.35 2.24
C TYR A 29 17.48 9.55 3.27
N PRO A 30 18.76 9.58 2.85
CA PRO A 30 19.90 9.54 3.79
C PRO A 30 19.92 10.67 4.82
N TYR A 31 19.35 11.83 4.49
CA TYR A 31 19.30 13.00 5.35
C TYR A 31 17.89 13.26 5.91
N ILE A 32 17.09 12.21 6.06
CA ILE A 32 15.69 12.37 6.47
C ILE A 32 15.57 13.00 7.87
N ASP A 33 16.46 12.65 8.80
CA ASP A 33 16.42 13.17 10.16
C ASP A 33 16.77 14.67 10.19
N GLU A 34 17.72 15.10 9.36
CA GLU A 34 18.06 16.52 9.19
C GLU A 34 16.89 17.28 8.59
N LEU A 35 16.27 16.72 7.54
CA LEU A 35 15.13 17.34 6.87
C LEU A 35 13.93 17.51 7.81
N VAL A 36 13.52 16.47 8.53
CA VAL A 36 12.36 16.55 9.43
C VAL A 36 12.67 17.45 10.64
N THR A 37 13.90 17.49 11.11
CA THR A 37 14.34 18.41 12.16
C THR A 37 14.27 19.86 11.67
N PHE A 38 14.81 20.14 10.49
CA PHE A 38 14.71 21.47 9.88
C PHE A 38 13.26 21.95 9.72
N ILE A 39 12.36 21.09 9.20
CA ILE A 39 10.93 21.42 9.05
C ILE A 39 10.33 21.81 10.41
N ARG A 40 10.63 21.04 11.46
CA ARG A 40 10.15 21.31 12.82
C ARG A 40 10.70 22.60 13.39
N ASP A 41 11.98 22.87 13.20
CA ASP A 41 12.65 24.10 13.69
C ASP A 41 12.06 25.36 13.04
N GLN A 42 11.51 25.24 11.82
CA GLN A 42 10.73 26.31 11.17
C GLN A 42 9.31 26.48 11.74
N GLY A 43 8.92 25.65 12.74
CA GLY A 43 7.57 25.65 13.29
C GLY A 43 6.53 25.05 12.36
N LEU A 44 6.94 24.24 11.39
CA LEU A 44 6.07 23.57 10.40
C LEU A 44 5.79 22.14 10.81
N GLY A 45 4.56 21.68 10.53
CA GLY A 45 4.21 20.28 10.60
C GLY A 45 4.41 19.60 9.25
N PHE A 46 4.61 18.28 9.27
CA PHE A 46 4.65 17.48 8.06
C PHE A 46 3.79 16.19 8.17
N SER A 47 3.59 15.53 7.06
CA SER A 47 2.89 14.26 6.97
C SER A 47 3.57 13.33 5.98
N CYS A 48 3.52 12.02 6.23
CA CYS A 48 3.94 10.96 5.32
C CYS A 48 2.78 9.99 5.10
N ALA A 49 2.64 9.47 3.86
CA ALA A 49 1.57 8.53 3.53
C ALA A 49 1.83 7.13 4.12
N SER A 50 3.04 6.61 3.97
CA SER A 50 3.50 5.33 4.52
C SER A 50 5.00 5.36 4.72
N LEU A 51 5.47 4.52 5.62
CA LEU A 51 6.89 4.40 5.96
C LEU A 51 7.34 2.94 5.81
N ARG A 52 8.59 2.75 5.44
CA ARG A 52 9.24 1.44 5.52
C ARG A 52 9.63 1.17 6.97
N ALA A 53 9.26 0.01 7.50
CA ALA A 53 9.49 -0.30 8.91
C ALA A 53 10.99 -0.43 9.28
N ASP A 54 11.84 -0.77 8.30
CA ASP A 54 13.29 -0.93 8.49
C ASP A 54 14.08 0.38 8.50
N SER A 55 13.45 1.50 8.09
CA SER A 55 14.10 2.82 8.00
C SER A 55 13.42 3.92 8.84
N ILE A 56 12.56 3.53 9.78
CA ILE A 56 11.94 4.49 10.70
C ILE A 56 12.93 4.92 11.78
N THR A 57 13.01 6.24 11.99
CA THR A 57 13.85 6.86 13.00
C THR A 57 13.02 7.54 14.10
N PRO A 58 13.59 7.72 15.30
CA PRO A 58 12.95 8.52 16.36
C PRO A 58 12.62 9.95 15.93
N ALA A 59 13.46 10.58 15.09
CA ALA A 59 13.24 11.94 14.61
C ALA A 59 11.99 12.05 13.72
N ILE A 60 11.82 11.10 12.77
CA ILE A 60 10.62 11.03 11.92
C ILE A 60 9.36 10.88 12.78
N VAL A 61 9.36 9.91 13.68
CA VAL A 61 8.16 9.57 14.47
C VAL A 61 7.77 10.71 15.40
N LYS A 62 8.77 11.33 16.07
CA LYS A 62 8.56 12.50 16.92
C LYS A 62 7.96 13.66 16.12
N GLY A 63 8.53 13.96 14.94
CA GLY A 63 8.03 15.03 14.09
C GLY A 63 6.60 14.78 13.58
N LEU A 64 6.26 13.54 13.25
CA LEU A 64 4.90 13.15 12.86
C LEU A 64 3.90 13.32 14.03
N ALA A 65 4.31 12.91 15.24
CA ALA A 65 3.49 13.06 16.45
C ALA A 65 3.22 14.53 16.77
N GLU A 66 4.25 15.36 16.76
CA GLU A 66 4.15 16.81 16.96
C GLU A 66 3.31 17.49 15.87
N SER A 67 3.35 16.94 14.65
CA SER A 67 2.48 17.38 13.55
C SER A 67 1.03 16.89 13.70
N GLY A 68 0.69 16.18 14.78
CA GLY A 68 -0.66 15.73 15.11
C GLY A 68 -1.07 14.45 14.39
N GLN A 69 -0.13 13.67 13.83
CA GLN A 69 -0.44 12.37 13.26
C GLN A 69 -0.81 11.37 14.37
N LYS A 70 -1.91 10.63 14.17
CA LYS A 70 -2.44 9.66 15.15
C LYS A 70 -2.24 8.22 14.75
N THR A 71 -1.86 7.98 13.49
CA THR A 71 -1.72 6.65 12.90
C THR A 71 -0.36 6.52 12.24
N ILE A 72 0.42 5.51 12.60
CA ILE A 72 1.57 5.09 11.82
C ILE A 72 1.12 4.11 10.74
N THR A 73 1.60 4.31 9.51
CA THR A 73 1.27 3.45 8.38
C THR A 73 2.52 2.72 7.92
N LEU A 74 2.52 1.40 8.06
CA LEU A 74 3.61 0.49 7.71
C LEU A 74 3.18 -0.35 6.49
N ALA A 75 4.11 -0.72 5.65
CA ALA A 75 3.84 -1.48 4.44
C ALA A 75 4.64 -2.79 4.39
N PRO A 76 4.29 -3.81 5.22
CA PRO A 76 4.91 -5.13 5.10
C PRO A 76 4.55 -5.84 3.80
N GLU A 77 3.43 -5.49 3.18
CA GLU A 77 2.87 -6.00 1.93
C GLU A 77 2.41 -7.47 2.00
N ALA A 78 3.09 -8.34 2.74
CA ALA A 78 2.74 -9.75 2.92
C ALA A 78 2.95 -10.22 4.35
N GLY A 79 2.16 -11.19 4.79
CA GLY A 79 2.21 -11.74 6.16
C GLY A 79 3.41 -12.65 6.38
N SER A 80 3.71 -13.55 5.44
CA SER A 80 4.80 -14.49 5.57
C SER A 80 6.15 -13.89 5.17
N LYS A 81 7.24 -14.32 5.84
CA LYS A 81 8.60 -13.96 5.44
C LYS A 81 8.88 -14.40 4.00
N ARG A 82 8.44 -15.62 3.64
CA ARG A 82 8.61 -16.16 2.29
C ARG A 82 8.07 -15.21 1.22
N MET A 83 6.86 -14.69 1.40
CA MET A 83 6.27 -13.77 0.43
C MET A 83 6.97 -12.41 0.43
N ARG A 84 7.39 -11.90 1.59
CA ARG A 84 8.19 -10.67 1.64
C ARG A 84 9.51 -10.81 0.90
N ASP A 85 10.16 -11.98 1.00
CA ASP A 85 11.39 -12.27 0.25
C ASP A 85 11.13 -12.34 -1.27
N ILE A 86 10.04 -12.98 -1.71
CA ILE A 86 9.65 -13.08 -3.13
C ILE A 86 9.43 -11.70 -3.75
N ILE A 87 8.79 -10.78 -3.03
CA ILE A 87 8.56 -9.42 -3.52
C ILE A 87 9.72 -8.46 -3.21
N ASN A 88 10.84 -9.00 -2.73
CA ASN A 88 12.04 -8.25 -2.37
C ASN A 88 11.78 -7.10 -1.39
N LYS A 89 10.90 -7.32 -0.41
CA LYS A 89 10.53 -6.26 0.55
C LYS A 89 11.59 -6.04 1.64
N GLY A 90 12.31 -7.07 2.05
CA GLY A 90 13.39 -7.01 3.04
C GLY A 90 12.95 -6.66 4.48
N ILE A 91 11.66 -6.41 4.70
CA ILE A 91 11.13 -6.05 6.02
C ILE A 91 10.92 -7.30 6.86
N THR A 92 11.49 -7.31 8.06
CA THR A 92 11.27 -8.36 9.06
C THR A 92 10.13 -7.98 10.01
N GLU A 93 9.67 -8.94 10.78
CA GLU A 93 8.67 -8.70 11.82
C GLU A 93 9.26 -7.85 12.96
N GLU A 94 10.52 -8.05 13.29
CA GLU A 94 11.24 -7.22 14.28
C GLU A 94 11.25 -5.74 13.88
N HIS A 95 11.44 -5.43 12.60
CA HIS A 95 11.35 -4.06 12.09
C HIS A 95 9.95 -3.46 12.32
N LEU A 96 8.89 -4.26 12.14
CA LEU A 96 7.52 -3.82 12.40
C LEU A 96 7.30 -3.51 13.88
N LEU A 97 7.69 -4.43 14.77
CA LEU A 97 7.52 -4.28 16.20
C LEU A 97 8.29 -3.07 16.74
N LYS A 98 9.56 -2.91 16.35
CA LYS A 98 10.38 -1.74 16.71
C LYS A 98 9.74 -0.42 16.23
N SER A 99 9.17 -0.41 15.04
CA SER A 99 8.49 0.78 14.51
C SER A 99 7.25 1.14 15.35
N ILE A 100 6.54 0.13 15.85
CA ILE A 100 5.36 0.30 16.71
C ILE A 100 5.77 0.81 18.09
N ASP A 101 6.91 0.34 18.63
CA ASP A 101 7.46 0.84 19.88
C ASP A 101 7.76 2.34 19.77
N LEU A 102 8.55 2.74 18.78
CA LEU A 102 8.89 4.15 18.53
C LEU A 102 7.64 5.02 18.35
N ALA A 103 6.63 4.51 17.60
CA ALA A 103 5.39 5.23 17.39
C ALA A 103 4.60 5.41 18.69
N THR A 104 4.50 4.35 19.49
CA THR A 104 3.77 4.36 20.75
C THR A 104 4.43 5.28 21.77
N GLU A 105 5.76 5.26 21.90
CA GLU A 105 6.53 6.17 22.74
C GLU A 105 6.33 7.64 22.37
N ALA A 106 6.24 7.94 21.07
CA ALA A 106 5.95 9.28 20.58
C ALA A 106 4.47 9.70 20.68
N GLY A 107 3.59 8.82 21.12
CA GLY A 107 2.15 9.08 21.25
C GLY A 107 1.30 8.78 20.00
N ILE A 108 1.88 8.16 18.96
CA ILE A 108 1.14 7.66 17.79
C ILE A 108 0.70 6.23 18.08
N ARG A 109 -0.56 6.04 18.45
CA ARG A 109 -1.05 4.77 18.98
C ARG A 109 -1.74 3.87 17.95
N HIS A 110 -2.37 4.43 16.90
CA HIS A 110 -3.02 3.63 15.87
C HIS A 110 -1.99 3.10 14.88
N VAL A 111 -2.12 1.82 14.52
CA VAL A 111 -1.26 1.15 13.55
C VAL A 111 -2.08 0.81 12.31
N ARG A 112 -1.59 1.18 11.14
CA ARG A 112 -2.13 0.73 9.85
C ARG A 112 -1.08 -0.09 9.12
N MET A 113 -1.48 -1.23 8.57
CA MET A 113 -0.60 -2.06 7.75
C MET A 113 -1.19 -2.22 6.35
N TYR A 114 -0.38 -1.99 5.32
CA TYR A 114 -0.74 -2.31 3.94
C TYR A 114 -0.39 -3.75 3.63
N ILE A 115 -1.36 -4.47 3.09
CA ILE A 115 -1.25 -5.89 2.74
C ILE A 115 -1.77 -6.09 1.33
N MET A 116 -1.07 -6.87 0.53
CA MET A 116 -1.53 -7.37 -0.76
C MET A 116 -2.05 -8.81 -0.63
N VAL A 117 -3.06 -9.16 -1.42
CA VAL A 117 -3.60 -10.51 -1.55
C VAL A 117 -3.69 -10.86 -3.03
N GLY A 118 -3.31 -12.08 -3.38
CA GLY A 118 -3.25 -12.52 -4.78
C GLY A 118 -1.90 -12.25 -5.42
N LEU A 119 -0.83 -12.17 -4.63
CA LEU A 119 0.55 -12.09 -5.13
C LEU A 119 0.90 -13.35 -5.94
N PRO A 120 1.76 -13.24 -6.95
CA PRO A 120 2.31 -14.40 -7.63
C PRO A 120 2.95 -15.38 -6.64
N MET A 121 2.71 -16.68 -6.83
CA MET A 121 3.20 -17.77 -5.98
C MET A 121 2.68 -17.77 -4.53
N GLU A 122 1.69 -16.92 -4.21
CA GLU A 122 1.06 -16.87 -2.89
C GLU A 122 0.23 -18.14 -2.63
N THR A 123 0.40 -18.73 -1.48
CA THR A 123 -0.33 -19.93 -1.02
C THR A 123 -1.31 -19.59 0.11
N ASP A 124 -2.18 -20.55 0.46
CA ASP A 124 -3.09 -20.38 1.59
C ASP A 124 -2.32 -20.23 2.92
N ALA A 125 -1.14 -20.86 3.06
CA ALA A 125 -0.26 -20.68 4.22
C ALA A 125 0.29 -19.25 4.33
N ASP A 126 0.54 -18.56 3.22
CA ASP A 126 0.96 -17.15 3.24
C ASP A 126 -0.18 -16.22 3.70
N ILE A 127 -1.43 -16.60 3.40
CA ILE A 127 -2.62 -15.90 3.89
C ILE A 127 -2.80 -16.12 5.39
N GLU A 128 -2.55 -17.35 5.89
CA GLU A 128 -2.50 -17.63 7.34
C GLU A 128 -1.41 -16.78 8.01
N GLY A 129 -0.26 -16.63 7.38
CA GLY A 129 0.81 -15.75 7.83
C GLY A 129 0.39 -14.29 8.04
N ILE A 130 -0.60 -13.78 7.29
CA ILE A 130 -1.18 -12.44 7.54
C ILE A 130 -1.89 -12.42 8.89
N VAL A 131 -2.65 -13.46 9.19
CA VAL A 131 -3.38 -13.58 10.47
C VAL A 131 -2.40 -13.66 11.63
N GLU A 132 -1.39 -14.53 11.51
CA GLU A 132 -0.37 -14.72 12.55
C GLU A 132 0.44 -13.45 12.82
N MET A 133 0.93 -12.78 11.78
CA MET A 133 1.64 -11.50 11.92
C MET A 133 0.75 -10.45 12.59
N THR A 134 -0.51 -10.36 12.21
CA THR A 134 -1.46 -9.39 12.80
C THR A 134 -1.70 -9.67 14.27
N ARG A 135 -1.81 -10.94 14.65
CA ARG A 135 -1.99 -11.34 16.06
C ARG A 135 -0.73 -11.04 16.88
N ARG A 136 0.48 -11.36 16.37
CA ARG A 136 1.72 -10.99 17.05
C ARG A 136 1.88 -9.48 17.24
N VAL A 137 1.52 -8.68 16.23
CA VAL A 137 1.48 -7.22 16.36
C VAL A 137 0.47 -6.78 17.43
N GLN A 138 -0.72 -7.39 17.47
CA GLN A 138 -1.74 -7.08 18.47
C GLN A 138 -1.28 -7.39 19.88
N ASP A 139 -0.65 -8.54 20.08
CA ASP A 139 -0.18 -8.97 21.41
C ASP A 139 1.00 -8.09 21.85
N HIS A 140 1.97 -7.82 20.98
CA HIS A 140 3.05 -6.87 21.27
C HIS A 140 2.54 -5.48 21.65
N MET A 141 1.55 -4.96 20.92
CA MET A 141 0.93 -3.68 21.28
C MET A 141 0.32 -3.70 22.69
N LYS A 142 -0.34 -4.80 23.08
CA LYS A 142 -0.89 -4.95 24.45
C LYS A 142 0.22 -4.98 25.49
N ASP A 143 1.31 -5.71 25.21
CA ASP A 143 2.45 -5.85 26.14
C ASP A 143 3.11 -4.50 26.45
N ILE A 144 3.17 -3.59 25.46
CA ILE A 144 3.67 -2.21 25.64
C ILE A 144 2.57 -1.21 26.07
N GLY A 145 1.41 -1.69 26.51
CA GLY A 145 0.31 -0.84 27.00
C GLY A 145 -0.44 -0.05 25.92
N ASN A 146 -0.32 -0.46 24.65
CA ASN A 146 -1.05 0.15 23.54
C ASN A 146 -2.24 -0.70 23.12
N THR A 147 -3.44 -0.33 23.57
CA THR A 147 -4.70 -1.02 23.25
C THR A 147 -5.46 -0.40 22.08
N SER A 148 -4.80 0.41 21.28
CA SER A 148 -5.42 1.12 20.16
C SER A 148 -5.67 0.20 18.95
N ARG A 149 -6.35 0.75 17.95
CA ARG A 149 -6.78 0.01 16.76
C ARG A 149 -5.62 -0.36 15.83
N ILE A 150 -5.70 -1.56 15.28
CA ILE A 150 -4.94 -2.02 14.12
C ILE A 150 -5.85 -1.98 12.90
N THR A 151 -5.44 -1.31 11.84
CA THR A 151 -6.17 -1.28 10.56
C THR A 151 -5.34 -2.00 9.51
N LEU A 152 -5.89 -3.08 8.92
CA LEU A 152 -5.30 -3.69 7.73
C LEU A 152 -5.95 -3.11 6.47
N SER A 153 -5.18 -2.41 5.66
CA SER A 153 -5.59 -1.99 4.32
C SER A 153 -5.18 -3.07 3.33
N ILE A 154 -6.15 -3.87 2.90
CA ILE A 154 -5.94 -5.05 2.07
C ILE A 154 -6.30 -4.74 0.63
N ASN A 155 -5.33 -4.84 -0.27
CA ASN A 155 -5.49 -4.58 -1.69
C ASN A 155 -5.22 -5.85 -2.50
N PRO A 156 -6.06 -6.20 -3.48
CA PRO A 156 -5.70 -7.22 -4.45
C PRO A 156 -4.44 -6.80 -5.21
N PHE A 157 -3.53 -7.76 -5.42
CA PHE A 157 -2.34 -7.51 -6.22
C PHE A 157 -2.70 -7.20 -7.67
N ILE A 158 -2.10 -6.16 -8.22
CA ILE A 158 -2.27 -5.74 -9.62
C ILE A 158 -0.89 -5.58 -10.24
N PRO A 159 -0.54 -6.38 -11.26
CA PRO A 159 0.70 -6.20 -12.01
C PRO A 159 0.75 -4.82 -12.63
N LYS A 160 1.87 -4.11 -12.45
CA LYS A 160 2.05 -2.76 -12.97
C LYS A 160 3.13 -2.74 -14.06
N PRO A 161 2.99 -1.86 -15.08
CA PRO A 161 4.03 -1.59 -16.05
C PRO A 161 5.36 -1.25 -15.39
N LEU A 162 6.47 -1.62 -16.03
CA LEU A 162 7.83 -1.29 -15.60
C LEU A 162 8.19 -1.83 -14.21
N THR A 163 7.49 -2.88 -13.73
CA THR A 163 7.82 -3.59 -12.50
C THR A 163 8.25 -5.02 -12.79
N PRO A 164 8.98 -5.69 -11.88
CA PRO A 164 9.37 -7.10 -12.05
C PRO A 164 8.20 -8.05 -12.30
N PHE A 165 6.98 -7.70 -11.88
CA PHE A 165 5.79 -8.52 -12.05
C PHE A 165 4.92 -8.15 -13.26
N GLN A 166 5.37 -7.31 -14.16
CA GLN A 166 4.59 -6.82 -15.30
C GLN A 166 4.10 -7.92 -16.26
N TRP A 167 4.79 -9.09 -16.31
CA TRP A 167 4.40 -10.23 -17.13
C TRP A 167 3.40 -11.16 -16.42
N MET A 168 3.23 -11.02 -15.10
CA MET A 168 2.39 -11.91 -14.31
C MET A 168 0.90 -11.64 -14.56
N ALA A 169 0.10 -12.70 -14.47
CA ALA A 169 -1.34 -12.61 -14.41
C ALA A 169 -1.82 -12.13 -13.02
N MET A 170 -3.02 -11.59 -12.97
CA MET A 170 -3.72 -11.44 -11.69
C MET A 170 -4.24 -12.81 -11.22
N THR A 171 -4.30 -13.00 -9.91
CA THR A 171 -4.91 -14.20 -9.32
C THR A 171 -6.41 -14.24 -9.61
N ASP A 172 -6.94 -15.42 -9.91
CA ASP A 172 -8.37 -15.62 -10.18
C ASP A 172 -9.24 -15.02 -9.08
N LYS A 173 -10.32 -14.40 -9.50
CA LYS A 173 -11.23 -13.68 -8.62
C LYS A 173 -11.78 -14.54 -7.48
N LYS A 174 -12.18 -15.78 -7.76
CA LYS A 174 -12.76 -16.69 -6.76
C LYS A 174 -11.74 -17.07 -5.69
N VAL A 175 -10.45 -17.20 -6.09
CA VAL A 175 -9.36 -17.46 -5.15
C VAL A 175 -9.17 -16.26 -4.22
N VAL A 176 -9.12 -15.03 -4.76
CA VAL A 176 -9.00 -13.81 -3.95
C VAL A 176 -10.22 -13.66 -3.03
N GLU A 177 -11.44 -13.88 -3.53
CA GLU A 177 -12.66 -13.83 -2.71
C GLU A 177 -12.62 -14.82 -1.54
N LYS A 178 -12.18 -16.08 -1.78
CA LYS A 178 -12.00 -17.11 -0.74
C LYS A 178 -11.01 -16.64 0.33
N ARG A 179 -9.85 -16.14 -0.08
CA ARG A 179 -8.80 -15.64 0.83
C ARG A 179 -9.28 -14.46 1.66
N LEU A 180 -9.96 -13.48 1.04
CA LEU A 180 -10.53 -12.33 1.74
C LEU A 180 -11.62 -12.74 2.74
N ALA A 181 -12.46 -13.72 2.39
CA ALA A 181 -13.46 -14.28 3.30
C ALA A 181 -12.82 -14.95 4.51
N PHE A 182 -11.74 -15.71 4.29
CA PHE A 182 -10.95 -16.31 5.37
C PHE A 182 -10.37 -15.24 6.31
N LEU A 183 -9.70 -14.21 5.77
CA LEU A 183 -9.13 -13.11 6.57
C LEU A 183 -10.21 -12.39 7.41
N LYS A 184 -11.38 -12.09 6.82
CA LYS A 184 -12.51 -11.49 7.55
C LYS A 184 -12.97 -12.33 8.73
N LYS A 185 -12.99 -13.66 8.56
CA LYS A 185 -13.39 -14.58 9.62
C LYS A 185 -12.32 -14.70 10.72
N ALA A 186 -11.06 -14.89 10.31
CA ALA A 186 -9.93 -15.15 11.21
C ALA A 186 -9.53 -13.90 12.03
N LEU A 187 -9.69 -12.71 11.46
CA LEU A 187 -9.33 -11.43 12.08
C LEU A 187 -10.55 -10.67 12.65
N LYS A 188 -11.65 -11.38 12.92
CA LYS A 188 -12.81 -10.78 13.58
C LYS A 188 -12.47 -10.44 15.03
N ASP A 189 -12.20 -9.16 15.29
CA ASP A 189 -11.78 -8.63 16.58
C ASP A 189 -12.17 -7.15 16.69
N LYS A 190 -12.47 -6.66 17.92
CA LYS A 190 -12.87 -5.27 18.15
C LYS A 190 -11.75 -4.25 17.90
N GLN A 191 -10.50 -4.67 18.06
CA GLN A 191 -9.32 -3.82 17.83
C GLN A 191 -8.79 -3.88 16.40
N ILE A 192 -9.26 -4.85 15.59
CA ILE A 192 -8.80 -5.06 14.21
C ILE A 192 -9.87 -4.60 13.24
N GLU A 193 -9.52 -3.67 12.38
CA GLU A 193 -10.34 -3.17 11.29
C GLU A 193 -9.75 -3.60 9.94
N LEU A 194 -10.59 -4.13 9.07
CA LEU A 194 -10.20 -4.51 7.71
C LEU A 194 -10.78 -3.51 6.71
N LEU A 195 -9.92 -2.77 6.04
CA LEU A 195 -10.25 -1.93 4.90
C LEU A 195 -9.85 -2.66 3.62
N ILE A 196 -10.82 -3.23 2.94
CA ILE A 196 -10.58 -4.06 1.76
C ILE A 196 -10.98 -3.28 0.51
N GLU A 197 -10.04 -3.13 -0.45
CA GLU A 197 -10.33 -2.56 -1.75
C GLU A 197 -11.39 -3.40 -2.48
N PRO A 198 -12.45 -2.77 -3.04
CA PRO A 198 -13.44 -3.50 -3.81
C PRO A 198 -12.82 -4.22 -5.00
N LEU A 199 -13.01 -5.54 -5.10
CA LEU A 199 -12.45 -6.36 -6.18
C LEU A 199 -12.79 -5.82 -7.57
N ARG A 200 -13.99 -5.25 -7.73
CA ARG A 200 -14.38 -4.63 -8.99
C ARG A 200 -13.42 -3.51 -9.41
N SER A 201 -13.03 -2.64 -8.48
CA SER A 201 -12.08 -1.56 -8.74
C SER A 201 -10.70 -2.12 -9.08
N ALA A 202 -10.24 -3.12 -8.33
CA ALA A 202 -8.97 -3.77 -8.56
C ALA A 202 -8.89 -4.42 -9.95
N TYR A 203 -9.94 -5.10 -10.41
CA TYR A 203 -9.96 -5.70 -11.75
C TYR A 203 -10.01 -4.66 -12.87
N ILE A 204 -10.72 -3.55 -12.69
CA ILE A 204 -10.66 -2.43 -13.65
C ILE A 204 -9.23 -1.87 -13.70
N GLN A 205 -8.60 -1.64 -12.56
CA GLN A 205 -7.19 -1.21 -12.50
C GLN A 205 -6.26 -2.23 -13.17
N GLY A 206 -6.53 -3.54 -13.05
CA GLY A 206 -5.79 -4.61 -13.71
C GLY A 206 -5.84 -4.48 -15.23
N VAL A 207 -7.03 -4.27 -15.80
CA VAL A 207 -7.19 -4.03 -17.24
C VAL A 207 -6.45 -2.76 -17.67
N LEU A 208 -6.58 -1.66 -16.90
CA LEU A 208 -5.88 -0.41 -17.20
C LEU A 208 -4.35 -0.55 -17.13
N SER A 209 -3.84 -1.32 -16.18
CA SER A 209 -2.39 -1.52 -15.98
C SER A 209 -1.77 -2.47 -17.00
N ARG A 210 -2.53 -3.44 -17.50
CA ARG A 210 -2.04 -4.49 -18.40
C ARG A 210 -2.50 -4.30 -19.85
N GLY A 211 -3.42 -3.37 -20.07
CA GLY A 211 -4.06 -3.13 -21.34
C GLY A 211 -3.16 -2.38 -22.35
N ASP A 212 -3.63 -2.34 -23.57
CA ASP A 212 -3.06 -1.59 -24.68
C ASP A 212 -4.00 -0.43 -25.10
N ARG A 213 -3.75 0.15 -26.27
CA ARG A 213 -4.53 1.30 -26.79
C ARG A 213 -6.03 1.03 -26.91
N ARG A 214 -6.45 -0.24 -27.05
CA ARG A 214 -7.87 -0.63 -27.09
C ARG A 214 -8.62 -0.29 -25.80
N VAL A 215 -7.92 -0.23 -24.66
CA VAL A 215 -8.50 0.18 -23.37
C VAL A 215 -9.05 1.62 -23.41
N GLY A 216 -8.48 2.50 -24.24
CA GLY A 216 -9.01 3.86 -24.43
C GLY A 216 -10.43 3.86 -24.98
N GLN A 217 -10.73 2.98 -25.97
CA GLN A 217 -12.09 2.82 -26.50
C GLN A 217 -13.05 2.26 -25.44
N LEU A 218 -12.58 1.27 -24.67
CA LEU A 218 -13.35 0.70 -23.57
C LEU A 218 -13.71 1.75 -22.52
N LEU A 219 -12.75 2.62 -22.14
CA LEU A 219 -12.99 3.73 -21.21
C LEU A 219 -14.02 4.71 -21.72
N ALA A 220 -13.88 5.17 -22.97
CA ALA A 220 -14.82 6.11 -23.58
C ALA A 220 -16.24 5.52 -23.57
N LYS A 221 -16.39 4.27 -24.00
CA LYS A 221 -17.68 3.58 -24.03
C LYS A 221 -18.25 3.34 -22.62
N ALA A 222 -17.40 3.00 -21.65
CA ALA A 222 -17.83 2.83 -20.27
C ALA A 222 -18.36 4.15 -19.67
N CYS A 223 -17.75 5.30 -20.02
CA CYS A 223 -18.25 6.61 -19.61
C CYS A 223 -19.66 6.89 -20.12
N GLU A 224 -19.95 6.57 -21.39
CA GLU A 224 -21.32 6.68 -21.97
C GLU A 224 -22.34 5.87 -21.16
N TYR A 225 -21.93 4.76 -20.56
CA TYR A 225 -22.77 3.86 -19.75
C TYR A 225 -22.69 4.09 -18.24
N GLY A 226 -22.23 5.27 -17.81
CA GLY A 226 -22.13 5.63 -16.39
C GLY A 226 -20.86 5.16 -15.68
N GLY A 227 -19.75 5.08 -16.39
CA GLY A 227 -18.42 4.80 -15.87
C GLY A 227 -18.27 3.37 -15.38
N VAL A 228 -17.85 3.18 -14.13
CA VAL A 228 -17.61 1.85 -13.53
C VAL A 228 -18.83 0.92 -13.64
N LYS A 229 -20.05 1.45 -13.58
CA LYS A 229 -21.29 0.65 -13.74
C LYS A 229 -21.43 0.12 -15.16
N GLY A 230 -21.03 0.91 -16.15
CA GLY A 230 -21.09 0.59 -17.57
C GLY A 230 -19.99 -0.32 -18.09
N TRP A 231 -18.93 -0.57 -17.30
CA TRP A 231 -17.72 -1.27 -17.73
C TRP A 231 -17.97 -2.62 -18.43
N LYS A 232 -18.74 -3.50 -17.79
CA LYS A 232 -19.04 -4.81 -18.37
C LYS A 232 -19.87 -4.72 -19.65
N ARG A 233 -20.82 -3.76 -19.71
CA ARG A 233 -21.64 -3.52 -20.90
C ARG A 233 -20.79 -3.03 -22.06
N ALA A 234 -19.91 -2.06 -21.80
CA ALA A 234 -18.98 -1.52 -22.79
C ALA A 234 -18.05 -2.61 -23.34
N ALA A 235 -17.48 -3.44 -22.46
CA ALA A 235 -16.62 -4.55 -22.87
C ALA A 235 -17.36 -5.57 -23.75
N LYS A 236 -18.60 -5.91 -23.40
CA LYS A 236 -19.41 -6.83 -24.21
C LYS A 236 -19.69 -6.27 -25.60
N GLU A 237 -20.06 -4.98 -25.70
CA GLU A 237 -20.36 -4.32 -26.97
C GLU A 237 -19.14 -4.22 -27.88
N LEU A 238 -17.98 -3.93 -27.29
CA LEU A 238 -16.72 -3.82 -28.02
C LEU A 238 -16.02 -5.17 -28.24
N HIS A 239 -16.62 -6.29 -27.86
CA HIS A 239 -16.00 -7.61 -27.86
C HIS A 239 -14.61 -7.60 -27.22
N PHE A 240 -14.46 -6.82 -26.13
CA PHE A 240 -13.19 -6.64 -25.43
C PHE A 240 -12.96 -7.78 -24.44
N ASP A 241 -11.86 -8.51 -24.61
CA ASP A 241 -11.50 -9.64 -23.76
C ASP A 241 -10.84 -9.16 -22.44
N ILE A 242 -11.71 -8.87 -21.45
CA ILE A 242 -11.26 -8.49 -20.11
C ILE A 242 -10.44 -9.60 -19.47
N ASP A 243 -10.87 -10.84 -19.60
CA ASP A 243 -10.29 -11.98 -18.89
C ASP A 243 -8.88 -12.29 -19.41
N GLY A 244 -8.66 -12.23 -20.72
CA GLY A 244 -7.32 -12.35 -21.29
C GLY A 244 -6.36 -11.27 -20.80
N PHE A 245 -6.84 -10.02 -20.66
CA PHE A 245 -5.99 -8.97 -20.08
C PHE A 245 -5.67 -9.20 -18.60
N LEU A 246 -6.54 -9.82 -17.82
CA LEU A 246 -6.35 -10.03 -16.40
C LEU A 246 -5.58 -11.30 -16.08
N TYR A 247 -5.93 -12.41 -16.72
CA TYR A 247 -5.55 -13.75 -16.28
C TYR A 247 -4.53 -14.44 -17.16
N ASP A 248 -4.26 -13.95 -18.38
CA ASP A 248 -3.21 -14.53 -19.21
C ASP A 248 -1.83 -14.08 -18.74
N GLN A 249 -0.99 -15.04 -18.38
CA GLN A 249 0.40 -14.76 -18.12
C GLN A 249 1.12 -14.48 -19.44
N ARG A 250 1.89 -13.39 -19.46
CA ARG A 250 2.68 -13.01 -20.64
C ARG A 250 4.04 -13.70 -20.60
N PRO A 251 4.55 -14.19 -21.74
CA PRO A 251 5.94 -14.61 -21.85
C PRO A 251 6.89 -13.48 -21.45
N ILE A 252 8.04 -13.82 -20.86
CA ILE A 252 9.01 -12.82 -20.39
C ILE A 252 9.65 -12.03 -21.54
N ASP A 253 9.67 -12.61 -22.73
CA ASP A 253 10.15 -12.02 -23.99
C ASP A 253 9.05 -11.35 -24.81
N ALA A 254 7.81 -11.30 -24.30
CA ALA A 254 6.72 -10.61 -24.96
C ALA A 254 7.00 -9.10 -25.04
N VAL A 255 6.78 -8.53 -26.22
CA VAL A 255 6.76 -7.06 -26.39
C VAL A 255 5.52 -6.52 -25.67
N LEU A 256 5.74 -5.69 -24.68
CA LEU A 256 4.67 -5.11 -23.87
C LEU A 256 4.21 -3.76 -24.46
N PRO A 257 2.96 -3.34 -24.21
CA PRO A 257 2.42 -2.09 -24.77
C PRO A 257 3.20 -0.81 -24.44
N TRP A 258 4.10 -0.86 -23.47
CA TRP A 258 4.95 0.23 -23.01
C TRP A 258 6.43 0.04 -23.35
N ASP A 259 6.80 -1.01 -24.08
CA ASP A 259 8.13 -1.19 -24.64
C ASP A 259 8.20 -0.35 -25.94
N THR A 260 8.87 0.80 -25.88
CA THR A 260 9.00 1.76 -27.00
C THR A 260 10.46 2.02 -27.33
#